data_e018129f1f618f5a5924a7f36b187fca
#
_entry.id   e018129f1f618f5a5924a7f36b187fca
#
_cell.length_a   1.000
_cell.length_b   1.000
_cell.length_c   1.000
_cell.angle_alpha   90.00
_cell.angle_beta   90.00
_cell.angle_gamma   90.00
#
_symmetry.space_group_name_H-M   'P 1'
#
loop_
_entity.id
_entity.type
_entity.pdbx_description
1 polymer ?
#
loop_
_entity_poly.entity_id
_entity_poly.type
_entity_poly.pdbx_seq_one_letter_code
_entity_poly.pdbx_strand_id
1 'polypeptide(L)'
;MTAWMVRTGHGPAHPNSGRRGTAGREDDAMSRGRGVSRVPGLLAGTAALLTLACGVGVAHGVEGGASDAPGGHGAHGAPAAGGSAREPGGGGDPSRTDDVVAAGGSSWMRAAGVFSPPGSFVPSDALTYDTRLVPAGARIEVTQFADPSGTRVGARLRGLVPGRAYGMHVHTSPCGADPAAAGPHYQHRPAATADPVNEVWLDFRTDEEGDGRAEALHGWGFREGGARSVIIHDRQGGAGERAACFTVPFGPHGQD
;
A
#
# COMPACT_ATOMS: atom_id res chain seq x y z
N MET A 1 -52.14 26.20 -27.26
CA MET A 1 -51.64 27.11 -28.33
C MET A 1 -50.83 28.20 -27.63
N THR A 2 -49.53 28.11 -27.60
CA THR A 2 -48.63 29.26 -27.37
C THR A 2 -47.24 28.85 -27.88
N ALA A 3 -46.87 29.43 -29.00
CA ALA A 3 -45.60 29.25 -29.69
C ALA A 3 -44.51 30.07 -28.99
N TRP A 4 -43.31 29.51 -28.83
CA TRP A 4 -42.10 30.27 -28.52
C TRP A 4 -41.11 30.20 -29.67
N MET A 5 -40.77 31.39 -30.12
CA MET A 5 -39.87 31.68 -31.24
C MET A 5 -38.41 31.33 -30.92
N VAL A 6 -37.80 30.68 -31.88
CA VAL A 6 -36.36 30.52 -32.00
C VAL A 6 -35.74 31.84 -32.47
N ARG A 7 -34.75 32.35 -31.75
CA ARG A 7 -33.93 33.48 -32.20
C ARG A 7 -32.55 32.98 -32.54
N THR A 8 -32.26 32.91 -33.82
CA THR A 8 -30.92 32.75 -34.40
C THR A 8 -30.20 34.08 -34.40
N GLY A 9 -29.08 34.18 -33.69
CA GLY A 9 -28.16 35.31 -33.70
C GLY A 9 -26.90 34.97 -34.48
N HIS A 10 -26.78 35.54 -35.68
CA HIS A 10 -25.51 35.58 -36.42
C HIS A 10 -24.73 36.82 -35.96
N GLY A 11 -23.52 36.65 -35.48
CA GLY A 11 -22.54 37.71 -35.21
C GLY A 11 -21.38 37.63 -36.22
N PRO A 12 -20.81 38.77 -36.62
CA PRO A 12 -19.98 38.84 -37.81
C PRO A 12 -18.50 38.49 -37.58
N ALA A 13 -17.91 37.97 -38.64
CA ALA A 13 -16.48 37.72 -38.82
C ALA A 13 -15.70 39.05 -38.93
N HIS A 14 -14.52 39.10 -38.30
CA HIS A 14 -13.53 40.12 -38.55
C HIS A 14 -12.30 39.56 -39.28
N PRO A 15 -11.74 40.33 -40.23
CA PRO A 15 -10.74 39.84 -41.16
C PRO A 15 -9.31 39.98 -40.64
N ASN A 16 -8.52 39.08 -41.13
CA ASN A 16 -7.11 38.93 -41.23
C ASN A 16 -6.36 40.22 -41.59
N SER A 17 -5.32 40.57 -40.87
CA SER A 17 -4.25 41.41 -41.38
C SER A 17 -2.90 40.86 -41.06
N GLY A 18 -2.26 40.33 -42.07
CA GLY A 18 -0.90 39.88 -42.05
C GLY A 18 0.10 41.02 -41.91
N ARG A 19 1.23 40.72 -41.28
CA ARG A 19 2.47 41.46 -41.46
C ARG A 19 3.63 40.49 -41.53
N ARG A 20 4.23 40.46 -42.71
CA ARG A 20 5.59 39.97 -42.99
C ARG A 20 6.61 41.00 -42.53
N GLY A 21 7.74 40.53 -42.03
CA GLY A 21 8.94 41.32 -41.72
C GLY A 21 10.00 40.31 -41.29
N THR A 22 10.76 39.85 -42.17
CA THR A 22 12.13 40.07 -42.65
C THR A 22 13.21 39.65 -41.67
N ALA A 23 14.01 38.74 -42.19
CA ALA A 23 15.30 38.24 -41.85
C ALA A 23 16.27 39.24 -41.18
N GLY A 24 16.98 38.75 -40.19
CA GLY A 24 18.20 39.30 -39.66
C GLY A 24 19.12 38.16 -39.27
N ARG A 25 20.12 37.96 -40.06
CA ARG A 25 21.26 37.06 -39.92
C ARG A 25 22.37 37.95 -39.40
N GLU A 26 23.19 37.43 -38.54
CA GLU A 26 24.62 37.73 -38.28
C GLU A 26 24.97 37.19 -36.87
N ASP A 27 25.71 36.12 -36.84
CA ASP A 27 27.18 35.94 -36.82
C ASP A 27 27.86 36.41 -35.52
N ASP A 28 28.63 35.48 -35.05
CA ASP A 28 29.92 35.61 -34.41
C ASP A 28 30.05 35.55 -32.88
N ALA A 29 30.91 34.69 -32.56
CA ALA A 29 32.06 34.76 -31.67
C ALA A 29 32.18 33.68 -30.60
N MET A 30 33.05 32.79 -30.92
CA MET A 30 33.90 31.98 -30.02
C MET A 30 34.26 32.70 -28.71
N SER A 31 34.11 31.99 -27.59
CA SER A 31 35.06 32.18 -26.49
C SER A 31 35.33 30.84 -25.81
N ARG A 32 36.55 30.41 -25.98
CA ARG A 32 37.19 29.28 -25.33
C ARG A 32 37.51 29.71 -23.88
N GLY A 33 37.09 28.92 -22.92
CA GLY A 33 37.50 29.03 -21.52
C GLY A 33 37.83 27.65 -20.98
N ARG A 34 39.09 27.28 -21.05
CA ARG A 34 39.70 26.14 -20.34
C ARG A 34 39.81 26.51 -18.86
N GLY A 35 39.30 25.64 -18.00
CA GLY A 35 39.57 25.72 -16.56
C GLY A 35 39.69 24.31 -16.01
N VAL A 36 40.88 23.75 -16.08
CA VAL A 36 41.25 22.50 -15.41
C VAL A 36 41.67 22.90 -13.99
N SER A 37 41.01 22.37 -12.99
CA SER A 37 41.55 22.34 -11.63
C SER A 37 41.34 20.97 -11.03
N ARG A 38 42.46 20.23 -11.08
CA ARG A 38 42.66 19.00 -10.28
C ARG A 38 43.17 19.44 -8.91
N VAL A 39 42.55 18.94 -7.85
CA VAL A 39 43.19 18.90 -6.53
C VAL A 39 43.02 17.45 -6.01
N PRO A 40 44.12 16.76 -5.71
CA PRO A 40 44.10 15.50 -5.02
C PRO A 40 44.24 15.75 -3.53
N GLY A 41 43.29 15.26 -2.77
CA GLY A 41 43.35 15.23 -1.30
C GLY A 41 43.29 13.76 -0.83
N LEU A 42 44.46 13.18 -0.66
CA LEU A 42 44.69 12.00 0.16
C LEU A 42 44.53 12.42 1.64
N LEU A 43 43.71 11.73 2.39
CA LEU A 43 43.95 11.55 3.82
C LEU A 43 43.47 10.16 4.25
N ALA A 44 44.47 9.41 4.67
CA ALA A 44 44.41 8.14 5.34
C ALA A 44 43.96 8.29 6.80
N GLY A 45 43.49 7.21 7.37
CA GLY A 45 43.46 7.04 8.83
C GLY A 45 42.06 6.60 9.31
N THR A 46 41.88 5.53 9.78
CA THR A 46 42.27 4.72 10.90
C THR A 46 41.27 3.58 11.05
N ALA A 47 41.74 2.38 10.96
CA ALA A 47 41.05 1.17 11.38
C ALA A 47 40.95 1.16 12.90
N ALA A 48 39.75 1.06 13.42
CA ALA A 48 39.50 0.71 14.82
C ALA A 48 39.04 -0.74 14.88
N LEU A 49 39.94 -1.60 15.29
CA LEU A 49 39.67 -2.97 15.73
C LEU A 49 38.95 -2.89 17.09
N LEU A 50 37.72 -3.35 17.16
CA LEU A 50 37.07 -3.65 18.43
C LEU A 50 37.03 -5.18 18.60
N THR A 51 37.74 -5.63 19.60
CA THR A 51 37.92 -7.01 20.06
C THR A 51 36.63 -7.58 20.66
N LEU A 52 36.26 -8.78 20.19
CA LEU A 52 35.26 -9.65 20.78
C LEU A 52 35.71 -10.07 22.21
N ALA A 53 34.87 -9.88 23.19
CA ALA A 53 34.94 -10.55 24.47
C ALA A 53 33.92 -11.69 24.50
N CYS A 54 34.42 -12.92 24.41
CA CYS A 54 33.64 -14.13 24.67
C CYS A 54 33.40 -14.26 26.20
N GLY A 55 32.13 -14.14 26.61
CA GLY A 55 31.69 -14.49 27.94
C GLY A 55 31.13 -15.93 27.96
N VAL A 56 31.89 -16.85 28.51
CA VAL A 56 31.45 -18.21 28.79
C VAL A 56 30.75 -18.19 30.16
N GLY A 57 29.45 -18.40 30.19
CA GLY A 57 28.68 -18.59 31.44
C GLY A 57 28.26 -20.05 31.59
N VAL A 58 28.78 -20.65 32.64
CA VAL A 58 28.61 -22.06 33.02
C VAL A 58 27.21 -22.35 33.57
N ALA A 59 26.70 -23.52 33.21
CA ALA A 59 25.48 -24.11 33.70
C ALA A 59 25.61 -24.53 35.19
N HIS A 60 24.53 -24.36 35.96
CA HIS A 60 24.31 -25.09 37.19
C HIS A 60 22.95 -25.77 37.12
N GLY A 61 22.98 -27.08 37.05
CA GLY A 61 21.85 -27.96 37.27
C GLY A 61 21.52 -28.09 38.76
N VAL A 62 20.27 -28.24 39.07
CA VAL A 62 19.81 -28.82 40.32
C VAL A 62 18.72 -29.83 39.98
N GLU A 63 19.06 -31.08 40.28
CA GLU A 63 18.16 -32.24 40.32
C GLU A 63 17.37 -32.25 41.64
N GLY A 64 16.22 -32.86 41.59
CA GLY A 64 15.64 -33.48 42.78
C GLY A 64 14.14 -33.29 42.94
N GLY A 65 13.42 -34.42 42.79
CA GLY A 65 12.45 -34.88 43.72
C GLY A 65 11.20 -35.49 43.11
N ALA A 66 11.22 -36.81 42.93
CA ALA A 66 10.04 -37.65 42.77
C ALA A 66 9.29 -37.80 44.09
N SER A 67 7.99 -37.86 44.09
CA SER A 67 7.17 -38.58 45.07
C SER A 67 5.79 -38.92 44.54
N ASP A 68 5.58 -40.16 44.44
CA ASP A 68 4.48 -41.12 44.45
C ASP A 68 3.03 -40.67 44.65
N ALA A 69 2.18 -41.34 43.87
CA ALA A 69 0.75 -41.53 44.06
C ALA A 69 0.43 -42.39 45.33
N PRO A 70 -0.83 -42.63 45.80
CA PRO A 70 -1.94 -43.14 44.98
C PRO A 70 -3.38 -42.78 45.46
N GLY A 71 -4.34 -43.02 44.57
CA GLY A 71 -5.61 -43.70 44.89
C GLY A 71 -6.82 -42.88 45.33
N GLY A 72 -7.93 -43.02 44.58
CA GLY A 72 -9.26 -42.65 45.09
C GLY A 72 -10.35 -42.65 44.01
N HIS A 73 -11.07 -43.77 43.94
CA HIS A 73 -12.27 -44.00 43.10
C HIS A 73 -13.46 -43.07 43.48
N GLY A 74 -14.25 -42.66 42.46
CA GLY A 74 -15.57 -42.07 42.70
C GLY A 74 -16.27 -41.76 41.41
N ALA A 75 -17.05 -42.73 40.90
CA ALA A 75 -18.01 -42.50 39.81
C ALA A 75 -19.24 -41.77 40.34
N HIS A 76 -19.86 -40.93 39.53
CA HIS A 76 -21.29 -40.80 39.23
C HIS A 76 -21.64 -39.48 38.54
N GLY A 77 -22.37 -39.54 37.43
CA GLY A 77 -23.41 -38.60 37.10
C GLY A 77 -23.12 -37.60 36.00
N ALA A 78 -23.40 -37.91 34.75
CA ALA A 78 -23.87 -36.95 33.74
C ALA A 78 -25.31 -36.52 34.07
N PRO A 79 -25.89 -35.41 33.52
CA PRO A 79 -25.80 -35.03 32.12
C PRO A 79 -25.69 -33.50 31.80
N ALA A 80 -25.23 -33.26 30.58
CA ALA A 80 -25.64 -32.27 29.58
C ALA A 80 -26.02 -30.82 29.99
N ALA A 81 -25.20 -29.88 29.57
CA ALA A 81 -25.66 -28.69 28.83
C ALA A 81 -24.45 -28.12 28.06
N GLY A 82 -24.58 -28.07 26.73
CA GLY A 82 -23.59 -27.55 25.84
C GLY A 82 -23.39 -26.05 26.02
N GLY A 83 -22.18 -25.69 26.31
CA GLY A 83 -21.67 -24.34 26.23
C GLY A 83 -20.29 -24.47 25.61
N SER A 84 -20.19 -24.32 24.30
CA SER A 84 -18.89 -24.19 23.63
C SER A 84 -18.23 -22.89 24.09
N ALA A 85 -17.41 -22.99 25.13
CA ALA A 85 -16.42 -21.99 25.41
C ALA A 85 -15.38 -22.01 24.29
N ARG A 86 -15.44 -21.02 23.45
CA ARG A 86 -14.47 -20.75 22.40
C ARG A 86 -13.20 -20.27 23.07
N GLU A 87 -12.18 -21.10 23.07
CA GLU A 87 -10.84 -20.74 23.54
C GLU A 87 -10.29 -19.56 22.71
N PRO A 88 -9.75 -18.49 23.32
CA PRO A 88 -9.03 -17.45 22.63
C PRO A 88 -7.56 -17.85 22.53
N GLY A 89 -7.22 -18.74 21.63
CA GLY A 89 -5.86 -19.19 21.40
C GLY A 89 -5.59 -19.43 19.93
N GLY A 90 -5.49 -18.36 19.16
CA GLY A 90 -5.07 -18.42 17.79
C GLY A 90 -4.06 -17.33 17.54
N GLY A 91 -2.77 -17.65 17.50
CA GLY A 91 -1.77 -16.83 16.85
C GLY A 91 -2.22 -16.63 15.40
N GLY A 92 -2.78 -15.44 15.09
CA GLY A 92 -3.28 -15.14 13.76
C GLY A 92 -2.14 -15.13 12.77
N ASP A 93 -2.26 -15.94 11.74
CA ASP A 93 -1.46 -15.84 10.52
C ASP A 93 -1.48 -14.39 10.04
N PRO A 94 -0.31 -13.71 9.89
CA PRO A 94 -0.25 -12.32 9.47
C PRO A 94 -0.74 -12.07 8.03
N SER A 95 -1.12 -13.11 7.29
CA SER A 95 -1.66 -13.05 5.92
C SER A 95 -3.12 -13.50 5.85
N ARG A 96 -3.96 -13.18 6.85
CA ARG A 96 -5.35 -13.61 6.86
C ARG A 96 -6.28 -12.58 6.23
N THR A 97 -7.14 -13.05 5.34
CA THR A 97 -8.28 -12.30 4.82
C THR A 97 -9.55 -12.73 5.56
N ASP A 98 -10.26 -11.78 6.16
CA ASP A 98 -11.55 -12.01 6.79
C ASP A 98 -12.63 -11.32 5.94
N ASP A 99 -13.53 -12.10 5.32
CA ASP A 99 -14.67 -11.61 4.56
C ASP A 99 -15.95 -11.89 5.35
N VAL A 100 -16.74 -10.87 5.61
CA VAL A 100 -18.05 -10.99 6.24
C VAL A 100 -19.09 -10.30 5.38
N VAL A 101 -20.07 -11.06 4.89
CA VAL A 101 -21.26 -10.53 4.22
C VAL A 101 -22.35 -10.35 5.26
N ALA A 102 -22.82 -9.12 5.45
CA ALA A 102 -23.89 -8.79 6.37
C ALA A 102 -25.25 -8.83 5.66
N ALA A 103 -26.32 -9.22 6.40
CA ALA A 103 -27.69 -9.16 5.89
C ALA A 103 -28.03 -7.70 5.52
N GLY A 104 -28.46 -7.45 4.28
CA GLY A 104 -28.80 -6.12 3.78
C GLY A 104 -27.91 -5.62 2.63
N GLY A 105 -27.17 -6.50 1.95
CA GLY A 105 -26.36 -6.12 0.78
C GLY A 105 -25.10 -5.33 1.11
N SER A 106 -24.62 -5.33 2.37
CA SER A 106 -23.34 -4.78 2.75
C SER A 106 -22.30 -5.87 2.93
N SER A 107 -21.05 -5.57 2.55
CA SER A 107 -19.90 -6.46 2.72
C SER A 107 -18.77 -5.75 3.45
N TRP A 108 -17.99 -6.52 4.20
CA TRP A 108 -16.80 -6.05 4.86
C TRP A 108 -15.65 -7.02 4.62
N MET A 109 -14.49 -6.48 4.29
CA MET A 109 -13.26 -7.24 4.05
C MET A 109 -12.12 -6.61 4.85
N ARG A 110 -11.24 -7.46 5.38
CA ARG A 110 -9.98 -7.06 6.00
C ARG A 110 -8.88 -8.00 5.51
N ALA A 111 -7.80 -7.40 5.01
CA ALA A 111 -6.58 -8.10 4.64
C ALA A 111 -5.40 -7.48 5.39
N ALA A 112 -4.46 -8.32 5.84
CA ALA A 112 -3.25 -7.86 6.51
C ALA A 112 -2.02 -8.61 5.98
N GLY A 113 -0.89 -7.91 5.90
CA GLY A 113 0.35 -8.45 5.38
C GLY A 113 1.60 -7.89 6.06
N VAL A 114 2.69 -8.64 5.93
CA VAL A 114 4.04 -8.23 6.34
C VAL A 114 4.89 -8.16 5.10
N PHE A 115 5.49 -6.99 4.82
CA PHE A 115 6.28 -6.78 3.63
C PHE A 115 7.57 -7.61 3.65
N SER A 116 7.82 -8.29 2.54
CA SER A 116 9.07 -9.02 2.27
C SER A 116 9.51 -8.82 0.83
N PRO A 117 10.81 -8.89 0.51
CA PRO A 117 11.26 -8.83 -0.87
C PRO A 117 10.70 -10.00 -1.70
N PRO A 118 10.48 -9.81 -3.02
CA PRO A 118 10.15 -10.91 -3.92
C PRO A 118 11.18 -12.05 -3.81
N GLY A 119 10.70 -13.30 -3.80
CA GLY A 119 11.56 -14.48 -3.69
C GLY A 119 12.05 -14.79 -2.27
N SER A 120 11.50 -14.13 -1.24
CA SER A 120 11.76 -14.48 0.15
C SER A 120 11.34 -15.92 0.45
N PHE A 121 12.05 -16.57 1.40
CA PHE A 121 11.82 -17.97 1.77
C PHE A 121 10.37 -18.22 2.23
N VAL A 122 9.78 -17.26 2.93
CA VAL A 122 8.36 -17.30 3.32
C VAL A 122 7.58 -16.46 2.31
N PRO A 123 6.65 -17.04 1.55
CA PRO A 123 5.80 -16.31 0.64
C PRO A 123 4.96 -15.25 1.40
N SER A 124 4.76 -14.09 0.79
CA SER A 124 3.92 -13.03 1.32
C SER A 124 3.11 -12.39 0.20
N ASP A 125 1.85 -12.06 0.47
CA ASP A 125 1.01 -11.24 -0.40
C ASP A 125 1.42 -9.76 -0.38
N ALA A 126 2.29 -9.36 0.58
CA ALA A 126 2.87 -8.02 0.69
C ALA A 126 4.34 -8.04 0.27
N LEU A 127 4.65 -7.42 -0.86
CA LEU A 127 5.98 -7.39 -1.46
C LEU A 127 6.57 -5.98 -1.37
N THR A 128 7.82 -5.87 -0.92
CA THR A 128 8.58 -4.62 -1.00
C THR A 128 9.60 -4.68 -2.12
N TYR A 129 9.58 -3.68 -3.00
CA TYR A 129 10.50 -3.52 -4.12
C TYR A 129 11.64 -2.55 -3.80
N ASP A 130 11.39 -1.58 -2.90
CA ASP A 130 12.41 -0.68 -2.36
C ASP A 130 12.39 -0.74 -0.81
N THR A 131 13.28 -1.55 -0.25
CA THR A 131 13.40 -1.73 1.20
C THR A 131 13.91 -0.50 1.95
N ARG A 132 14.41 0.54 1.26
CA ARG A 132 14.77 1.82 1.86
C ARG A 132 13.52 2.67 2.13
N LEU A 133 12.47 2.48 1.37
CA LEU A 133 11.18 3.18 1.50
C LEU A 133 10.17 2.38 2.30
N VAL A 134 10.07 1.09 2.02
CA VAL A 134 9.20 0.15 2.72
C VAL A 134 10.05 -1.00 3.24
N PRO A 135 10.57 -0.92 4.47
CA PRO A 135 11.44 -1.95 5.04
C PRO A 135 10.79 -3.33 5.07
N ALA A 136 11.59 -4.37 4.88
CA ALA A 136 11.13 -5.74 5.14
C ALA A 136 10.73 -5.86 6.62
N GLY A 137 9.58 -6.49 6.87
CA GLY A 137 8.97 -6.56 8.21
C GLY A 137 8.00 -5.42 8.52
N ALA A 138 7.94 -4.35 7.72
CA ALA A 138 6.86 -3.37 7.79
C ALA A 138 5.51 -4.05 7.55
N ARG A 139 4.44 -3.47 8.07
CA ARG A 139 3.11 -4.10 8.08
C ARG A 139 2.08 -3.22 7.39
N ILE A 140 1.12 -3.86 6.75
CA ILE A 140 -0.03 -3.22 6.15
C ILE A 140 -1.31 -3.95 6.57
N GLU A 141 -2.37 -3.18 6.78
CA GLU A 141 -3.74 -3.64 6.92
C GLU A 141 -4.60 -2.82 5.98
N VAL A 142 -5.42 -3.48 5.17
CA VAL A 142 -6.40 -2.85 4.29
C VAL A 142 -7.78 -3.36 4.66
N THR A 143 -8.73 -2.45 4.75
CA THR A 143 -10.15 -2.75 5.00
C THR A 143 -10.99 -2.20 3.86
N GLN A 144 -12.05 -2.91 3.52
CA GLN A 144 -13.11 -2.44 2.63
C GLN A 144 -14.44 -2.61 3.33
N PHE A 145 -15.26 -1.59 3.30
CA PHE A 145 -16.69 -1.68 3.56
C PHE A 145 -17.42 -1.25 2.29
N ALA A 146 -18.37 -2.05 1.83
CA ALA A 146 -19.15 -1.76 0.64
C ALA A 146 -20.62 -2.02 0.92
N ASP A 147 -21.49 -1.10 0.47
CA ASP A 147 -22.94 -1.18 0.54
C ASP A 147 -23.55 -0.56 -0.73
N PRO A 148 -24.88 -0.58 -0.93
CA PRO A 148 -25.52 0.00 -2.12
C PRO A 148 -25.22 1.49 -2.33
N SER A 149 -24.78 2.23 -1.32
CA SER A 149 -24.44 3.65 -1.43
C SER A 149 -23.01 3.90 -1.91
N GLY A 150 -22.12 2.90 -1.84
CA GLY A 150 -20.74 3.05 -2.27
C GLY A 150 -19.75 2.14 -1.56
N THR A 151 -18.48 2.54 -1.61
CA THR A 151 -17.40 1.81 -0.94
C THR A 151 -16.51 2.76 -0.13
N ARG A 152 -16.03 2.25 0.99
CA ARG A 152 -15.01 2.85 1.83
C ARG A 152 -13.81 1.92 1.85
N VAL A 153 -12.64 2.43 1.54
CA VAL A 153 -11.36 1.70 1.65
C VAL A 153 -10.50 2.40 2.67
N GLY A 154 -10.06 1.67 3.67
CA GLY A 154 -9.12 2.15 4.69
C GLY A 154 -7.80 1.40 4.64
N ALA A 155 -6.71 2.07 5.00
CA ALA A 155 -5.40 1.45 5.15
C ALA A 155 -4.69 1.93 6.40
N ARG A 156 -3.94 1.02 7.02
CA ARG A 156 -3.02 1.28 8.13
C ARG A 156 -1.70 0.64 7.85
N LEU A 157 -0.63 1.37 8.08
CA LEU A 157 0.74 0.94 7.81
C LEU A 157 1.57 1.16 9.07
N ARG A 158 2.59 0.32 9.27
CA ARG A 158 3.51 0.42 10.41
C ARG A 158 4.93 0.07 10.00
N GLY A 159 5.88 0.80 10.57
CA GLY A 159 7.30 0.53 10.40
C GLY A 159 7.86 0.97 9.04
N LEU A 160 7.27 2.00 8.42
CA LEU A 160 7.81 2.67 7.25
C LEU A 160 8.84 3.74 7.67
N VAL A 161 9.39 4.46 6.69
CA VAL A 161 10.28 5.60 6.98
C VAL A 161 9.49 6.71 7.69
N PRO A 162 9.90 7.17 8.87
CA PRO A 162 9.22 8.23 9.61
C PRO A 162 9.13 9.56 8.86
N GLY A 163 8.03 10.29 9.07
CA GLY A 163 7.82 11.65 8.57
C GLY A 163 7.73 11.79 7.05
N ARG A 164 7.60 10.66 6.31
CA ARG A 164 7.63 10.63 4.85
C ARG A 164 6.22 10.62 4.25
N ALA A 165 6.06 11.28 3.09
CA ALA A 165 4.87 11.21 2.27
C ALA A 165 4.99 10.08 1.23
N TYR A 166 3.89 9.33 1.06
CA TYR A 166 3.75 8.21 0.12
C TYR A 166 2.47 8.37 -0.68
N GLY A 167 2.52 7.98 -1.98
CA GLY A 167 1.31 7.69 -2.73
C GLY A 167 0.85 6.25 -2.44
N MET A 168 -0.45 6.02 -2.45
CA MET A 168 -0.98 4.67 -2.41
C MET A 168 -2.30 4.58 -3.16
N HIS A 169 -2.38 3.64 -4.10
CA HIS A 169 -3.55 3.49 -4.98
C HIS A 169 -3.95 2.03 -5.14
N VAL A 170 -5.24 1.84 -5.45
CA VAL A 170 -5.77 0.52 -5.80
C VAL A 170 -5.44 0.21 -7.26
N HIS A 171 -4.98 -1.02 -7.50
CA HIS A 171 -4.54 -1.54 -8.80
C HIS A 171 -5.35 -2.74 -9.27
N THR A 172 -5.30 -3.03 -10.59
CA THR A 172 -6.19 -3.98 -11.25
C THR A 172 -5.77 -5.44 -11.14
N SER A 173 -4.50 -5.73 -10.83
CA SER A 173 -3.95 -7.09 -10.82
C SER A 173 -3.26 -7.41 -9.49
N PRO A 174 -3.11 -8.69 -9.13
CA PRO A 174 -2.33 -9.08 -7.96
C PRO A 174 -0.87 -8.65 -8.06
N CYS A 175 -0.19 -8.56 -6.92
CA CYS A 175 1.25 -8.34 -6.85
C CYS A 175 2.03 -9.47 -7.53
N GLY A 176 3.19 -9.15 -8.07
CA GLY A 176 4.15 -10.10 -8.60
C GLY A 176 5.57 -9.66 -8.28
N ALA A 177 6.56 -10.48 -8.64
CA ALA A 177 7.97 -10.14 -8.45
C ALA A 177 8.37 -8.89 -9.24
N ASP A 178 7.78 -8.69 -10.41
CA ASP A 178 7.87 -7.44 -11.17
C ASP A 178 6.82 -6.45 -10.64
N PRO A 179 7.20 -5.23 -10.24
CA PRO A 179 6.25 -4.20 -9.82
C PRO A 179 5.14 -3.92 -10.85
N ALA A 180 5.42 -4.08 -12.15
CA ALA A 180 4.46 -3.86 -13.23
C ALA A 180 3.32 -4.90 -13.24
N ALA A 181 3.51 -6.07 -12.60
CA ALA A 181 2.50 -7.14 -12.54
C ALA A 181 1.17 -6.69 -11.94
N ALA A 182 1.18 -5.73 -11.00
CA ALA A 182 -0.03 -5.19 -10.39
C ALA A 182 -0.95 -4.43 -11.39
N GLY A 183 -0.51 -4.23 -12.63
CA GLY A 183 -1.30 -3.54 -13.64
C GLY A 183 -1.42 -2.03 -13.42
N PRO A 184 -2.34 -1.35 -14.11
CA PRO A 184 -2.63 0.07 -13.92
C PRO A 184 -3.46 0.32 -12.65
N HIS A 185 -3.66 1.60 -12.31
CA HIS A 185 -4.65 2.02 -11.32
C HIS A 185 -6.03 1.48 -11.69
N TYR A 186 -6.78 1.05 -10.68
CA TYR A 186 -8.20 0.77 -10.87
C TYR A 186 -8.94 2.07 -11.12
N GLN A 187 -9.67 2.13 -12.22
CA GLN A 187 -10.55 3.24 -12.57
C GLN A 187 -12.00 2.77 -12.59
N HIS A 188 -12.89 3.51 -11.91
CA HIS A 188 -14.33 3.22 -11.94
C HIS A 188 -14.87 3.33 -13.36
N ARG A 189 -14.42 4.34 -14.12
CA ARG A 189 -14.71 4.53 -15.55
C ARG A 189 -13.39 4.73 -16.29
N PRO A 190 -13.21 4.12 -17.49
CA PRO A 190 -12.00 4.33 -18.27
C PRO A 190 -11.74 5.83 -18.51
N ALA A 191 -10.53 6.29 -18.18
CA ALA A 191 -10.07 7.66 -18.35
C ALA A 191 -8.60 7.68 -18.78
N ALA A 192 -8.22 8.72 -19.51
CA ALA A 192 -6.84 8.91 -19.95
C ALA A 192 -5.92 9.49 -18.87
N THR A 193 -6.51 10.11 -17.85
CA THR A 193 -5.77 10.76 -16.75
C THR A 193 -6.15 10.16 -15.42
N ALA A 194 -5.20 10.10 -14.51
CA ALA A 194 -5.42 9.73 -13.12
C ALA A 194 -6.25 10.81 -12.41
N ASP A 195 -7.27 10.39 -11.65
CA ASP A 195 -8.22 11.27 -10.98
C ASP A 195 -8.72 10.62 -9.68
N PRO A 196 -8.55 11.26 -8.49
CA PRO A 196 -8.99 10.70 -7.22
C PRO A 196 -10.52 10.55 -7.08
N VAL A 197 -11.33 11.17 -7.97
CA VAL A 197 -12.78 10.93 -8.01
C VAL A 197 -13.11 9.62 -8.71
N ASN A 198 -12.27 9.21 -9.65
CA ASN A 198 -12.44 8.04 -10.51
C ASN A 198 -11.59 6.83 -10.08
N GLU A 199 -10.62 7.06 -9.21
CA GLU A 199 -9.66 6.07 -8.70
C GLU A 199 -9.71 6.07 -7.16
N VAL A 200 -9.21 5.02 -6.51
CA VAL A 200 -9.08 4.98 -5.05
C VAL A 200 -7.68 5.40 -4.67
N TRP A 201 -7.55 6.60 -4.13
CA TRP A 201 -6.30 7.18 -3.66
C TRP A 201 -6.27 7.16 -2.12
N LEU A 202 -5.23 6.55 -1.60
CA LEU A 202 -4.96 6.37 -0.18
C LEU A 202 -3.62 7.00 0.19
N ASP A 203 -3.29 8.14 -0.42
CA ASP A 203 -2.07 8.88 -0.15
C ASP A 203 -1.96 9.22 1.34
N PHE A 204 -0.79 9.07 1.93
CA PHE A 204 -0.60 9.28 3.36
C PHE A 204 0.77 9.89 3.68
N ARG A 205 0.91 10.31 4.93
CA ARG A 205 2.19 10.66 5.54
C ARG A 205 2.35 9.82 6.80
N THR A 206 3.55 9.32 7.03
CA THR A 206 3.91 8.64 8.27
C THR A 206 4.22 9.65 9.39
N ASP A 207 3.93 9.24 10.62
CA ASP A 207 4.34 9.95 11.84
C ASP A 207 5.81 9.69 12.20
N GLU A 208 6.20 10.10 13.41
CA GLU A 208 7.56 9.96 13.92
C GLU A 208 7.94 8.49 14.20
N GLU A 209 6.97 7.61 14.38
CA GLU A 209 7.12 6.17 14.57
C GLU A 209 7.15 5.39 13.24
N GLY A 210 6.86 6.05 12.12
CA GLY A 210 6.76 5.42 10.80
C GLY A 210 5.40 4.76 10.55
N ASP A 211 4.38 5.12 11.34
CA ASP A 211 3.02 4.65 11.17
C ASP A 211 2.23 5.59 10.26
N GLY A 212 1.40 5.04 9.38
CA GLY A 212 0.58 5.78 8.43
C GLY A 212 -0.84 5.27 8.37
N ARG A 213 -1.75 6.14 7.95
CA ARG A 213 -3.16 5.80 7.72
C ARG A 213 -3.75 6.63 6.59
N ALA A 214 -4.70 6.02 5.86
CA ALA A 214 -5.49 6.72 4.85
C ALA A 214 -6.87 6.10 4.76
N GLU A 215 -7.81 6.86 4.21
CA GLU A 215 -9.17 6.41 3.91
C GLU A 215 -9.67 7.11 2.65
N ALA A 216 -10.38 6.36 1.80
CA ALA A 216 -11.07 6.87 0.63
C ALA A 216 -12.53 6.43 0.65
N LEU A 217 -13.44 7.34 0.22
CA LEU A 217 -14.87 7.08 0.11
C LEU A 217 -15.34 7.40 -1.30
N HIS A 218 -16.11 6.48 -1.88
CA HIS A 218 -16.66 6.63 -3.20
C HIS A 218 -18.14 6.23 -3.23
N GLY A 219 -18.97 6.96 -3.98
CA GLY A 219 -20.36 6.60 -4.23
C GLY A 219 -20.52 5.51 -5.31
N TRP A 220 -19.51 4.65 -5.45
CA TRP A 220 -19.48 3.52 -6.37
C TRP A 220 -18.66 2.38 -5.77
N GLY A 221 -18.88 1.16 -6.26
CA GLY A 221 -18.16 -0.03 -5.83
C GLY A 221 -17.18 -0.57 -6.88
N PHE A 222 -16.34 -1.49 -6.46
CA PHE A 222 -15.46 -2.18 -7.38
C PHE A 222 -16.27 -3.11 -8.31
N ARG A 223 -15.83 -3.21 -9.56
CA ARG A 223 -16.27 -4.29 -10.44
C ARG A 223 -15.67 -5.61 -9.94
N GLU A 224 -16.43 -6.69 -10.07
CA GLU A 224 -15.96 -8.03 -9.71
C GLU A 224 -14.61 -8.32 -10.37
N GLY A 225 -13.64 -8.75 -9.56
CA GLY A 225 -12.27 -9.04 -10.00
C GLY A 225 -11.48 -7.86 -10.57
N GLY A 226 -12.04 -6.64 -10.56
CA GLY A 226 -11.40 -5.47 -11.17
C GLY A 226 -10.34 -4.79 -10.31
N ALA A 227 -10.40 -4.94 -9.00
CA ALA A 227 -9.45 -4.39 -8.02
C ALA A 227 -8.79 -5.53 -7.27
N ARG A 228 -7.45 -5.63 -7.30
CA ARG A 228 -6.74 -6.82 -6.81
C ARG A 228 -5.52 -6.55 -5.93
N SER A 229 -5.07 -5.30 -5.84
CA SER A 229 -3.94 -4.94 -4.97
C SER A 229 -3.96 -3.46 -4.62
N VAL A 230 -3.10 -3.08 -3.66
CA VAL A 230 -2.68 -1.70 -3.44
C VAL A 230 -1.18 -1.58 -3.73
N ILE A 231 -0.78 -0.49 -4.39
CA ILE A 231 0.63 -0.13 -4.58
C ILE A 231 0.96 1.05 -3.70
N ILE A 232 2.09 0.98 -2.99
CA ILE A 232 2.72 2.11 -2.33
C ILE A 232 3.73 2.71 -3.30
N HIS A 233 3.61 4.02 -3.55
CA HIS A 233 4.49 4.79 -4.42
C HIS A 233 5.47 5.65 -3.62
N ASP A 234 6.60 5.98 -4.23
CA ASP A 234 7.67 6.79 -3.64
C ASP A 234 7.26 8.23 -3.32
N ARG A 235 6.14 8.72 -3.87
CA ARG A 235 5.58 10.06 -3.67
C ARG A 235 4.07 10.08 -3.84
N GLN A 236 3.43 11.08 -3.25
CA GLN A 236 1.99 11.33 -3.41
C GLN A 236 1.62 11.74 -4.84
N GLY A 237 0.35 11.58 -5.17
CA GLY A 237 -0.21 11.87 -6.49
C GLY A 237 -0.17 10.70 -7.45
N GLY A 238 -0.81 10.87 -8.61
CA GLY A 238 -1.06 9.81 -9.60
C GLY A 238 0.16 9.27 -10.35
N ALA A 239 1.38 9.73 -10.04
CA ALA A 239 2.60 9.30 -10.70
C ALA A 239 3.75 9.17 -9.69
N GLY A 240 4.27 7.97 -9.51
CA GLY A 240 5.39 7.66 -8.64
C GLY A 240 5.94 6.27 -8.94
N GLU A 241 7.20 6.03 -8.56
CA GLU A 241 7.79 4.71 -8.65
C GLU A 241 7.12 3.76 -7.64
N ARG A 242 6.98 2.51 -8.00
CA ARG A 242 6.33 1.48 -7.18
C ARG A 242 7.30 0.95 -6.14
N ALA A 243 7.14 1.36 -4.88
CA ALA A 243 7.99 0.96 -3.78
C ALA A 243 7.57 -0.37 -3.14
N ALA A 244 6.26 -0.65 -3.09
CA ALA A 244 5.72 -1.89 -2.53
C ALA A 244 4.33 -2.20 -3.10
N CYS A 245 3.91 -3.46 -2.96
CA CYS A 245 2.61 -3.96 -3.39
C CYS A 245 2.01 -4.88 -2.34
N PHE A 246 0.70 -4.82 -2.14
CA PHE A 246 -0.03 -5.77 -1.30
C PHE A 246 -1.25 -6.30 -2.06
N THR A 247 -1.30 -7.61 -2.27
CA THR A 247 -2.45 -8.29 -2.89
C THR A 247 -3.63 -8.26 -1.94
N VAL A 248 -4.75 -7.72 -2.41
CA VAL A 248 -5.99 -7.57 -1.64
C VAL A 248 -7.16 -8.06 -2.46
N PRO A 249 -7.97 -8.99 -1.96
CA PRO A 249 -9.14 -9.50 -2.65
C PRO A 249 -10.34 -8.55 -2.45
N PHE A 250 -10.27 -7.38 -3.07
CA PHE A 250 -11.41 -6.47 -3.04
C PHE A 250 -12.66 -7.11 -3.66
N GLY A 251 -13.77 -7.01 -2.95
CA GLY A 251 -15.06 -7.51 -3.40
C GLY A 251 -15.93 -6.44 -4.06
N PRO A 252 -16.88 -6.84 -4.92
CA PRO A 252 -17.97 -5.98 -5.35
C PRO A 252 -18.89 -5.65 -4.16
N HIS A 253 -19.86 -4.74 -4.37
CA HIS A 253 -21.01 -4.67 -3.47
C HIS A 253 -21.66 -6.04 -3.38
N GLY A 254 -22.15 -6.43 -2.20
CA GLY A 254 -22.98 -7.62 -2.07
C GLY A 254 -24.10 -7.53 -3.11
N GLN A 255 -24.04 -8.41 -4.09
CA GLN A 255 -25.14 -8.57 -5.04
C GLN A 255 -26.07 -9.60 -4.41
N ASP A 256 -27.34 -9.18 -4.24
CA ASP A 256 -28.45 -10.05 -3.88
C ASP A 256 -28.72 -11.07 -5.03
#